data_24f3c7a710d50be176d88e03542f2813
#
_entry.id   24f3c7a710d50be176d88e03542f2813
#
_cell.length_a   1.000
_cell.length_b   1.000
_cell.length_c   1.000
_cell.angle_alpha   90.00
_cell.angle_beta   90.00
_cell.angle_gamma   90.00
#
_symmetry.space_group_name_H-M   'P 1'
#
loop_
_entity.id
_entity.type
_entity.pdbx_description
1 polymer ?
#
loop_
_entity_poly.entity_id
_entity_poly.type
_entity_poly.pdbx_seq_one_letter_code
_entity_poly.pdbx_strand_id
1 'polypeptide(L)'
;MKKIKYILVVLVLSLIVLSGCSLPGLGSKSTKNDVKITALSTSESQIISHMLRLLIEHDTHGKIKPTLVNNLGSSTIQHNALINGDANISGVRYNGTDLTGALKEAPIKDPKKAMIATQQGFKKKFDQTFFDSYGFANTYAF
;
A
#
# COMPACT_ATOMS: atom_id res chain seq x y z
N MET A 1 -40.86 -32.32 -0.19
CA MET A 1 -39.70 -32.42 -1.13
C MET A 1 -39.52 -31.14 -2.00
N LYS A 2 -40.56 -30.50 -2.51
CA LYS A 2 -40.42 -29.25 -3.32
C LYS A 2 -39.85 -28.05 -2.51
N LYS A 3 -40.27 -27.83 -1.26
CA LYS A 3 -39.80 -26.72 -0.41
C LYS A 3 -38.30 -26.79 -0.10
N ILE A 4 -37.74 -28.01 0.07
CA ILE A 4 -36.31 -28.21 0.34
C ILE A 4 -35.47 -27.80 -0.89
N LYS A 5 -35.93 -28.07 -2.12
CA LYS A 5 -35.25 -27.65 -3.34
C LYS A 5 -35.17 -26.12 -3.47
N TYR A 6 -36.22 -25.39 -3.10
CA TYR A 6 -36.22 -23.93 -3.13
C TYR A 6 -35.28 -23.35 -2.07
N ILE A 7 -35.23 -23.93 -0.85
CA ILE A 7 -34.30 -23.50 0.18
C ILE A 7 -32.85 -23.72 -0.28
N LEU A 8 -32.57 -24.83 -0.92
CA LEU A 8 -31.22 -25.15 -1.42
C LEU A 8 -30.79 -24.20 -2.55
N VAL A 9 -31.72 -23.85 -3.48
CA VAL A 9 -31.46 -22.89 -4.55
C VAL A 9 -31.23 -21.48 -4.00
N VAL A 10 -32.00 -21.03 -3.00
CA VAL A 10 -31.82 -19.72 -2.36
C VAL A 10 -30.49 -19.68 -1.59
N LEU A 11 -30.08 -20.79 -0.94
CA LEU A 11 -28.81 -20.89 -0.24
C LEU A 11 -27.64 -20.81 -1.20
N VAL A 12 -27.70 -21.47 -2.36
CA VAL A 12 -26.66 -21.40 -3.38
C VAL A 12 -26.59 -20.04 -4.05
N LEU A 13 -27.76 -19.40 -4.28
CA LEU A 13 -27.79 -18.03 -4.84
C LEU A 13 -27.21 -17.00 -3.88
N SER A 14 -27.39 -17.16 -2.55
CA SER A 14 -26.82 -16.25 -1.54
C SER A 14 -25.30 -16.36 -1.41
N LEU A 15 -24.72 -17.52 -1.71
CA LEU A 15 -23.26 -17.72 -1.72
C LEU A 15 -22.57 -17.01 -2.90
N ILE A 16 -23.26 -16.77 -3.99
CA ILE A 16 -22.69 -16.11 -5.18
C ILE A 16 -22.58 -14.59 -4.97
N VAL A 17 -23.38 -13.99 -4.08
CA VAL A 17 -23.38 -12.54 -3.83
C VAL A 17 -22.28 -12.10 -2.85
N LEU A 18 -21.61 -13.05 -2.16
CA LEU A 18 -20.49 -12.77 -1.25
C LEU A 18 -19.12 -12.73 -1.93
N SER A 19 -19.04 -12.84 -3.26
CA SER A 19 -17.81 -12.56 -3.99
C SER A 19 -17.55 -11.06 -3.94
N GLY A 20 -16.87 -10.66 -2.88
CA GLY A 20 -16.67 -9.29 -2.44
C GLY A 20 -16.07 -8.41 -3.51
N CYS A 21 -16.44 -7.15 -3.44
CA CYS A 21 -15.81 -6.05 -4.16
C CYS A 21 -14.30 -6.08 -3.95
N SER A 22 -13.56 -6.69 -4.85
CA SER A 22 -12.11 -6.47 -4.94
C SER A 22 -11.93 -5.03 -5.41
N LEU A 23 -11.28 -4.22 -4.59
CA LEU A 23 -10.82 -2.89 -5.02
C LEU A 23 -10.01 -3.06 -6.31
N PRO A 24 -10.27 -2.25 -7.36
CA PRO A 24 -9.49 -2.32 -8.59
C PRO A 24 -8.00 -2.17 -8.27
N GLY A 25 -7.21 -3.20 -8.59
CA GLY A 25 -5.77 -3.21 -8.35
C GLY A 25 -5.31 -3.96 -7.08
N LEU A 26 -6.20 -4.25 -6.13
CA LEU A 26 -5.92 -5.11 -4.98
C LEU A 26 -6.55 -6.49 -5.22
N GLY A 27 -5.78 -7.54 -5.04
CA GLY A 27 -6.30 -8.92 -5.11
C GLY A 27 -5.57 -9.87 -6.04
N SER A 28 -4.62 -9.39 -6.85
CA SER A 28 -3.65 -10.25 -7.52
C SER A 28 -2.25 -9.96 -6.97
N LYS A 29 -1.60 -10.98 -6.41
CA LYS A 29 -0.20 -10.84 -5.95
C LYS A 29 0.66 -10.29 -7.08
N SER A 30 1.47 -9.29 -6.76
CA SER A 30 2.43 -8.72 -7.70
C SER A 30 3.47 -9.79 -8.09
N THR A 31 3.62 -10.04 -9.37
CA THR A 31 4.67 -10.93 -9.88
C THR A 31 6.00 -10.16 -9.98
N LYS A 32 7.13 -10.87 -10.14
CA LYS A 32 8.46 -10.27 -10.22
C LYS A 32 8.59 -9.18 -11.31
N ASN A 33 7.75 -9.21 -12.33
CA ASN A 33 7.75 -8.25 -13.44
C ASN A 33 6.56 -7.26 -13.38
N ASP A 34 5.68 -7.42 -12.40
CA ASP A 34 4.49 -6.57 -12.23
C ASP A 34 4.77 -5.59 -11.09
N VAL A 35 5.22 -4.38 -11.43
CA VAL A 35 5.51 -3.33 -10.47
C VAL A 35 4.23 -2.56 -10.15
N LYS A 36 3.80 -2.62 -8.89
CA LYS A 36 2.64 -1.87 -8.38
C LYS A 36 3.07 -0.87 -7.33
N ILE A 37 2.70 0.39 -7.54
CA ILE A 37 3.03 1.51 -6.66
C ILE A 37 1.76 1.95 -5.96
N THR A 38 1.76 1.97 -4.63
CA THR A 38 0.62 2.45 -3.84
C THR A 38 0.65 3.95 -3.65
N ALA A 39 -0.52 4.59 -3.70
CA ALA A 39 -0.72 5.99 -3.38
C ALA A 39 -1.89 6.17 -2.41
N LEU A 40 -1.71 7.02 -1.40
CA LEU A 40 -2.80 7.48 -0.55
C LEU A 40 -3.72 8.43 -1.34
N SER A 41 -4.86 8.78 -0.76
CA SER A 41 -5.82 9.72 -1.35
C SER A 41 -5.34 11.18 -1.35
N THR A 42 -4.23 11.49 -0.70
CA THR A 42 -3.65 12.85 -0.68
C THR A 42 -3.00 13.20 -2.02
N SER A 43 -3.11 14.45 -2.46
CA SER A 43 -2.51 14.94 -3.71
C SER A 43 -1.01 14.72 -3.76
N GLU A 44 -0.30 14.96 -2.65
CA GLU A 44 1.13 14.71 -2.50
C GLU A 44 1.49 13.25 -2.82
N SER A 45 0.79 12.30 -2.19
CA SER A 45 1.06 10.88 -2.40
C SER A 45 0.79 10.46 -3.85
N GLN A 46 -0.26 10.98 -4.45
CA GLN A 46 -0.60 10.68 -5.84
C GLN A 46 0.43 11.26 -6.82
N ILE A 47 0.82 12.53 -6.66
CA ILE A 47 1.81 13.18 -7.52
C ILE A 47 3.14 12.41 -7.48
N ILE A 48 3.66 12.12 -6.29
CA ILE A 48 4.94 11.40 -6.14
C ILE A 48 4.85 9.99 -6.71
N SER A 49 3.76 9.28 -6.49
CA SER A 49 3.57 7.94 -7.06
C SER A 49 3.50 7.96 -8.59
N HIS A 50 2.87 8.97 -9.18
CA HIS A 50 2.89 9.18 -10.63
C HIS A 50 4.30 9.51 -11.15
N MET A 51 5.05 10.36 -10.43
CA MET A 51 6.44 10.67 -10.79
C MET A 51 7.32 9.42 -10.76
N LEU A 52 7.22 8.59 -9.73
CA LEU A 52 7.94 7.31 -9.64
C LEU A 52 7.57 6.37 -10.78
N ARG A 53 6.29 6.27 -11.12
CA ARG A 53 5.84 5.46 -12.26
C ARG A 53 6.52 5.92 -13.55
N LEU A 54 6.51 7.21 -13.84
CA LEU A 54 7.12 7.77 -15.05
C LEU A 54 8.65 7.58 -15.05
N LEU A 55 9.29 7.74 -13.91
CA LEU A 55 10.74 7.55 -13.76
C LEU A 55 11.14 6.10 -14.03
N ILE A 56 10.43 5.13 -13.44
CA ILE A 56 10.69 3.71 -13.67
C ILE A 56 10.45 3.35 -15.14
N GLU A 57 9.39 3.85 -15.74
CA GLU A 57 9.08 3.60 -17.16
C GLU A 57 10.17 4.19 -18.07
N HIS A 58 10.63 5.40 -17.79
CA HIS A 58 11.72 6.07 -18.52
C HIS A 58 13.03 5.31 -18.36
N ASP A 59 13.47 5.03 -17.14
CA ASP A 59 14.78 4.44 -16.86
C ASP A 59 14.90 2.98 -17.34
N THR A 60 13.76 2.30 -17.42
CA THR A 60 13.69 0.94 -17.98
C THR A 60 13.44 0.92 -19.50
N HIS A 61 13.42 2.09 -20.14
CA HIS A 61 13.13 2.24 -21.57
C HIS A 61 11.78 1.57 -21.94
N GLY A 62 10.76 1.73 -21.08
CA GLY A 62 9.42 1.17 -21.26
C GLY A 62 9.31 -0.34 -21.04
N LYS A 63 10.38 -1.02 -20.59
CA LYS A 63 10.33 -2.46 -20.27
C LYS A 63 9.48 -2.76 -19.04
N ILE A 64 9.45 -1.86 -18.06
CA ILE A 64 8.60 -1.94 -16.87
C ILE A 64 7.60 -0.81 -16.94
N LYS A 65 6.32 -1.14 -16.88
CA LYS A 65 5.20 -0.19 -16.84
C LYS A 65 4.47 -0.34 -15.52
N PRO A 66 4.85 0.41 -14.48
CA PRO A 66 4.23 0.27 -13.17
C PRO A 66 2.76 0.63 -13.18
N THR A 67 1.96 -0.14 -12.45
CA THR A 67 0.55 0.14 -12.20
C THR A 67 0.40 0.91 -10.89
N LEU A 68 -0.51 1.90 -10.85
CA LEU A 68 -0.81 2.63 -9.63
C LEU A 68 -2.02 2.03 -8.91
N VAL A 69 -1.87 1.78 -7.62
CA VAL A 69 -2.95 1.45 -6.69
C VAL A 69 -3.29 2.72 -5.91
N ASN A 70 -4.20 3.51 -6.47
CA ASN A 70 -4.53 4.86 -5.99
C ASN A 70 -5.61 4.87 -4.90
N ASN A 71 -5.73 6.02 -4.25
CA ASN A 71 -6.82 6.35 -3.32
C ASN A 71 -6.91 5.44 -2.10
N LEU A 72 -5.77 4.92 -1.62
CA LEU A 72 -5.77 4.19 -0.37
C LEU A 72 -6.09 5.14 0.79
N GLY A 73 -7.09 4.77 1.59
CA GLY A 73 -7.64 5.65 2.62
C GLY A 73 -6.76 5.83 3.86
N SER A 74 -5.72 5.00 4.05
CA SER A 74 -4.83 5.12 5.20
C SER A 74 -3.46 4.47 4.98
N SER A 75 -2.46 4.92 5.77
CA SER A 75 -1.12 4.32 5.81
C SER A 75 -1.16 2.85 6.25
N THR A 76 -2.14 2.44 7.05
CA THR A 76 -2.32 1.04 7.45
C THR A 76 -2.73 0.17 6.26
N ILE A 77 -3.68 0.62 5.45
CA ILE A 77 -4.11 -0.09 4.24
C ILE A 77 -2.94 -0.19 3.26
N GLN A 78 -2.19 0.91 3.07
CA GLN A 78 -1.00 0.95 2.23
C GLN A 78 0.07 -0.04 2.70
N HIS A 79 0.34 -0.08 4.02
CA HIS A 79 1.30 -0.99 4.62
C HIS A 79 0.89 -2.46 4.43
N ASN A 80 -0.38 -2.78 4.67
CA ASN A 80 -0.90 -4.13 4.48
C ASN A 80 -0.80 -4.60 3.02
N ALA A 81 -1.04 -3.71 2.05
CA ALA A 81 -0.88 -4.04 0.64
C ALA A 81 0.56 -4.45 0.30
N LEU A 82 1.57 -3.82 0.91
CA LEU A 82 2.98 -4.20 0.74
C LEU A 82 3.30 -5.54 1.43
N ILE A 83 2.81 -5.75 2.66
CA ILE A 83 3.06 -7.00 3.40
C ILE A 83 2.42 -8.20 2.71
N ASN A 84 1.19 -8.02 2.21
CA ASN A 84 0.46 -9.10 1.55
C ASN A 84 0.99 -9.41 0.14
N GLY A 85 1.88 -8.56 -0.41
CA GLY A 85 2.38 -8.68 -1.77
C GLY A 85 1.39 -8.22 -2.84
N ASP A 86 0.38 -7.43 -2.45
CA ASP A 86 -0.57 -6.81 -3.38
C ASP A 86 0.07 -5.64 -4.13
N ALA A 87 1.12 -5.07 -3.57
CA ALA A 87 1.98 -4.06 -4.17
C ALA A 87 3.42 -4.23 -3.68
N ASN A 88 4.37 -3.59 -4.38
CA ASN A 88 5.80 -3.69 -4.07
C ASN A 88 6.49 -2.36 -3.80
N ILE A 89 5.86 -1.26 -4.12
CA ILE A 89 6.38 0.09 -3.86
C ILE A 89 5.32 0.94 -3.19
N SER A 90 5.75 1.76 -2.23
CA SER A 90 4.96 2.88 -1.70
C SER A 90 5.63 4.19 -2.08
N GLY A 91 4.91 5.08 -2.76
CA GLY A 91 5.45 6.36 -3.20
C GLY A 91 5.76 7.32 -2.06
N VAL A 92 4.91 7.35 -1.05
CA VAL A 92 5.06 8.23 0.12
C VAL A 92 4.71 7.47 1.39
N ARG A 93 5.57 7.65 2.41
CA ARG A 93 5.34 7.20 3.78
C ARG A 93 5.81 8.27 4.76
N TYR A 94 5.25 8.26 5.95
CA TYR A 94 5.53 9.25 6.98
C TYR A 94 6.15 8.58 8.20
N ASN A 95 7.37 8.94 8.56
CA ASN A 95 8.12 8.32 9.66
C ASN A 95 7.33 8.28 10.98
N GLY A 96 6.68 9.38 11.35
CA GLY A 96 5.90 9.44 12.57
C GLY A 96 4.75 8.44 12.61
N THR A 97 4.02 8.32 11.50
CA THR A 97 2.94 7.34 11.36
C THR A 97 3.47 5.91 11.35
N ASP A 98 4.60 5.68 10.69
CA ASP A 98 5.17 4.35 10.54
C ASP A 98 5.81 3.84 11.84
N LEU A 99 6.50 4.71 12.58
CA LEU A 99 7.03 4.37 13.91
C LEU A 99 5.92 3.88 14.84
N THR A 100 4.84 4.65 14.97
CA THR A 100 3.76 4.32 15.89
C THR A 100 2.80 3.28 15.34
N GLY A 101 2.44 3.39 14.07
CA GLY A 101 1.44 2.55 13.40
C GLY A 101 1.95 1.18 13.00
N ALA A 102 3.01 1.12 12.19
CA ALA A 102 3.54 -0.12 11.63
C ALA A 102 4.53 -0.81 12.57
N LEU A 103 5.50 -0.07 13.12
CA LEU A 103 6.53 -0.61 13.99
C LEU A 103 6.06 -0.82 15.43
N LYS A 104 5.04 -0.09 15.88
CA LYS A 104 4.55 -0.09 17.27
C LYS A 104 5.60 0.42 18.25
N GLU A 105 6.37 1.41 17.84
CA GLU A 105 7.39 2.06 18.62
C GLU A 105 6.94 3.45 19.11
N ALA A 106 7.63 4.00 20.10
CA ALA A 106 7.37 5.34 20.58
C ALA A 106 7.75 6.41 19.54
N PRO A 107 7.04 7.55 19.48
CA PRO A 107 7.38 8.63 18.57
C PRO A 107 8.76 9.23 18.90
N ILE A 108 9.56 9.48 17.86
CA ILE A 108 10.89 10.09 17.96
C ILE A 108 10.80 11.52 17.39
N LYS A 109 11.11 12.51 18.22
CA LYS A 109 11.02 13.94 17.83
C LYS A 109 12.12 14.39 16.86
N ASP A 110 13.31 13.81 16.98
CA ASP A 110 14.44 14.13 16.10
C ASP A 110 14.24 13.47 14.73
N PRO A 111 14.15 14.24 13.62
CA PRO A 111 13.83 13.69 12.31
C PRO A 111 14.86 12.69 11.79
N LYS A 112 16.15 12.93 12.07
CA LYS A 112 17.24 12.04 11.63
C LYS A 112 17.19 10.71 12.37
N LYS A 113 17.01 10.76 13.69
CA LYS A 113 16.85 9.56 14.52
C LYS A 113 15.59 8.80 14.15
N ALA A 114 14.48 9.49 13.89
CA ALA A 114 13.24 8.89 13.43
C ALA A 114 13.43 8.16 12.10
N MET A 115 14.14 8.76 11.15
CA MET A 115 14.43 8.13 9.86
C MET A 115 15.25 6.85 10.04
N ILE A 116 16.36 6.92 10.79
CA ILE A 116 17.22 5.75 11.04
C ILE A 116 16.43 4.61 11.71
N ALA A 117 15.65 4.93 12.75
CA ALA A 117 14.82 3.96 13.45
C ALA A 117 13.79 3.31 12.50
N THR A 118 13.14 4.11 11.64
CA THR A 118 12.18 3.62 10.67
C THR A 118 12.85 2.70 9.64
N GLN A 119 13.98 3.11 9.07
CA GLN A 119 14.74 2.30 8.11
C GLN A 119 15.15 0.95 8.69
N GLN A 120 15.73 0.96 9.89
CA GLN A 120 16.17 -0.25 10.59
C GLN A 120 14.97 -1.14 10.98
N GLY A 121 13.92 -0.55 11.49
CA GLY A 121 12.71 -1.26 11.92
C GLY A 121 12.01 -1.94 10.75
N PHE A 122 11.83 -1.24 9.63
CA PHE A 122 11.21 -1.80 8.44
C PHE A 122 12.05 -2.92 7.82
N LYS A 123 13.37 -2.73 7.74
CA LYS A 123 14.25 -3.79 7.25
C LYS A 123 14.20 -5.03 8.14
N LYS A 124 14.29 -4.85 9.45
CA LYS A 124 14.32 -5.96 10.42
C LYS A 124 12.99 -6.71 10.51
N LYS A 125 11.86 -5.97 10.51
CA LYS A 125 10.54 -6.52 10.83
C LYS A 125 9.78 -7.02 9.60
N PHE A 126 9.99 -6.36 8.45
CA PHE A 126 9.20 -6.61 7.24
C PHE A 126 10.05 -6.93 6.01
N ASP A 127 11.39 -6.93 6.13
CA ASP A 127 12.34 -7.04 5.02
C ASP A 127 12.09 -5.99 3.90
N GLN A 128 11.60 -4.82 4.29
CA GLN A 128 11.33 -3.70 3.39
C GLN A 128 12.47 -2.67 3.46
N THR A 129 12.87 -2.15 2.29
CA THR A 129 13.81 -1.04 2.20
C THR A 129 13.05 0.28 2.29
N PHE A 130 13.40 1.09 3.28
CA PHE A 130 12.88 2.43 3.44
C PHE A 130 13.96 3.40 2.96
N PHE A 131 13.70 4.13 1.88
CA PHE A 131 14.67 5.06 1.27
C PHE A 131 14.77 6.36 2.06
N ASP A 132 15.72 7.20 1.68
CA ASP A 132 15.93 8.50 2.32
C ASP A 132 14.75 9.46 2.11
N SER A 133 14.67 10.47 2.99
CA SER A 133 13.60 11.45 2.97
C SER A 133 13.65 12.31 1.71
N TYR A 134 12.47 12.62 1.18
CA TYR A 134 12.31 13.66 0.14
C TYR A 134 12.66 15.08 0.63
N GLY A 135 12.92 15.26 1.92
CA GLY A 135 13.36 16.52 2.50
C GLY A 135 12.23 17.48 2.92
N PHE A 136 10.98 17.10 2.85
CA PHE A 136 9.86 17.89 3.35
C PHE A 136 9.19 17.25 4.57
N ALA A 137 8.58 18.08 5.40
CA ALA A 137 7.83 17.68 6.57
C ALA A 137 6.33 17.88 6.31
N ASN A 138 5.52 16.89 6.73
CA ASN A 138 4.08 17.00 6.72
C ASN A 138 3.56 16.82 8.15
N THR A 139 2.69 17.72 8.60
CA THR A 139 2.07 17.66 9.92
C THR A 139 0.67 18.24 9.87
N TYR A 140 -0.15 17.85 10.85
CA TYR A 140 -1.44 18.48 11.06
C TYR A 140 -1.25 19.74 11.90
N ALA A 141 -1.82 20.86 11.44
CA ALA A 141 -1.93 22.09 12.20
C ALA A 141 -3.40 22.35 12.54
N PHE A 142 -3.67 22.76 13.77
CA PHE A 142 -4.99 23.16 14.25
C PHE A 142 -5.03 24.68 14.47
#